data_8f17cd25e03ebf6539c2539395c4cf42
#
_entry.id   8f17cd25e03ebf6539c2539395c4cf42
#
_cell.length_a   1.000
_cell.length_b   1.000
_cell.length_c   1.000
_cell.angle_alpha   90.00
_cell.angle_beta   90.00
_cell.angle_gamma   90.00
#
_symmetry.space_group_name_H-M   'P 1'
#
loop_
_entity.id
_entity.type
_entity.pdbx_description
1 polymer ?
#
loop_
_entity_poly.entity_id
_entity_poly.type
_entity_poly.pdbx_seq_one_letter_code
_entity_poly.pdbx_strand_id
1 'polypeptide(L)'
;PLAVALAVIRITVYTLRRLFPNASWLAGSARAVSFAIWAVLVLHYLGINAEAVAYLDSISVPLGRQSVSLATIGQGIVVVLVTVAATLWLSGFLEKRLMATGLDINVRVVLAKLLKALLVVVGVLVSLPALGIDLTLLSVFGGALGVGIGLGLQKLAANYIAGFTILLDKSVQLGDLVTVDNRNGIVTAVTSRYVVVRGLDGVEAIVPNETLVTTTVLKHSNSARRIRVAISVRITYQSDVERALALFEDAARAEPRVLRDATLAPQAFVSGLGEFGVDLELGVWIDDPEAGQLGLRSSINRRVLRSFAEAGIAVAVRDGPTTGVCA
;
A
#
# COMPACT_ATOMS: atom_id res chain seq x y z
N PRO A 1 49.77 -17.05 -12.34
CA PRO A 1 48.44 -17.64 -12.18
C PRO A 1 48.26 -18.36 -10.83
N LEU A 2 49.20 -19.22 -10.38
CA LEU A 2 49.12 -19.93 -9.08
C LEU A 2 49.02 -19.00 -7.88
N ALA A 3 49.74 -17.86 -7.87
CA ALA A 3 49.69 -16.86 -6.81
C ALA A 3 48.31 -16.18 -6.71
N VAL A 4 47.63 -15.94 -7.84
CA VAL A 4 46.30 -15.36 -7.86
C VAL A 4 45.27 -16.37 -7.32
N ALA A 5 45.36 -17.63 -7.70
CA ALA A 5 44.51 -18.71 -7.18
C ALA A 5 44.69 -18.89 -5.66
N LEU A 6 45.94 -18.90 -5.18
CA LEU A 6 46.25 -18.94 -3.74
C LEU A 6 45.73 -17.69 -3.01
N ALA A 7 45.81 -16.49 -3.62
CA ALA A 7 45.29 -15.28 -3.05
C ALA A 7 43.74 -15.31 -2.95
N VAL A 8 43.06 -15.78 -3.98
CA VAL A 8 41.60 -15.93 -3.97
C VAL A 8 41.18 -16.95 -2.90
N ILE A 9 41.82 -18.11 -2.80
CA ILE A 9 41.56 -19.11 -1.75
C ILE A 9 41.79 -18.49 -0.35
N ARG A 10 42.89 -17.79 -0.18
CA ARG A 10 43.25 -17.19 1.12
C ARG A 10 42.25 -16.07 1.51
N ILE A 11 41.83 -15.26 0.56
CA ILE A 11 40.79 -14.22 0.77
C ILE A 11 39.47 -14.89 1.11
N THR A 12 39.07 -15.93 0.38
CA THR A 12 37.81 -16.64 0.62
C THR A 12 37.80 -17.31 2.00
N VAL A 13 38.89 -18.01 2.37
CA VAL A 13 39.03 -18.66 3.68
C VAL A 13 39.11 -17.63 4.81
N TYR A 14 39.84 -16.52 4.60
CA TYR A 14 39.93 -15.42 5.56
C TYR A 14 38.55 -14.76 5.78
N THR A 15 37.80 -14.52 4.70
CA THR A 15 36.45 -13.94 4.73
C THR A 15 35.47 -14.88 5.42
N LEU A 16 35.52 -16.19 5.12
CA LEU A 16 34.71 -17.20 5.82
C LEU A 16 35.02 -17.28 7.32
N ARG A 17 36.30 -17.27 7.72
CA ARG A 17 36.68 -17.28 9.14
C ARG A 17 36.25 -16.03 9.89
N ARG A 18 36.33 -14.86 9.25
CA ARG A 18 35.92 -13.60 9.85
C ARG A 18 34.40 -13.47 10.00
N LEU A 19 33.64 -14.15 9.15
CA LEU A 19 32.18 -14.13 9.15
C LEU A 19 31.53 -15.13 10.14
N PHE A 20 32.29 -16.18 10.52
CA PHE A 20 31.80 -17.25 11.41
C PHE A 20 32.76 -17.56 12.58
N PRO A 21 32.94 -16.65 13.53
CA PRO A 21 33.89 -16.85 14.63
C PRO A 21 33.49 -17.97 15.60
N ASN A 22 32.21 -18.37 15.65
CA ASN A 22 31.67 -19.27 16.69
C ASN A 22 31.13 -20.61 16.19
N ALA A 23 31.37 -21.01 14.94
CA ALA A 23 30.85 -22.26 14.41
C ALA A 23 31.95 -23.34 14.41
N SER A 24 32.04 -24.12 15.49
CA SER A 24 33.04 -25.18 15.66
C SER A 24 32.96 -26.31 14.57
N TRP A 25 31.78 -26.61 14.06
CA TRP A 25 31.56 -27.54 12.96
C TRP A 25 31.98 -26.98 11.59
N LEU A 26 31.88 -25.65 11.41
CA LEU A 26 32.31 -24.96 10.17
C LEU A 26 33.85 -24.93 10.04
N ALA A 27 34.58 -24.96 11.13
CA ALA A 27 36.04 -24.99 11.08
C ALA A 27 36.59 -26.31 10.51
N GLY A 28 35.85 -27.42 10.64
CA GLY A 28 36.16 -28.70 10.01
C GLY A 28 35.76 -28.73 8.53
N SER A 29 34.53 -28.31 8.22
CA SER A 29 34.02 -28.31 6.85
C SER A 29 34.66 -27.24 5.97
N ALA A 30 35.00 -26.05 6.52
CA ALA A 30 35.73 -25.03 5.77
C ALA A 30 37.14 -25.48 5.38
N ARG A 31 37.80 -26.30 6.19
CA ARG A 31 39.09 -26.93 5.84
C ARG A 31 38.93 -27.97 4.74
N ALA A 32 37.90 -28.84 4.82
CA ALA A 32 37.61 -29.82 3.82
C ALA A 32 37.23 -29.20 2.45
N VAL A 33 36.38 -28.17 2.46
CA VAL A 33 36.00 -27.43 1.25
C VAL A 33 37.22 -26.68 0.67
N SER A 34 38.03 -26.03 1.49
CA SER A 34 39.26 -25.36 1.04
C SER A 34 40.25 -26.32 0.46
N PHE A 35 40.40 -27.51 1.07
CA PHE A 35 41.26 -28.55 0.58
C PHE A 35 40.75 -29.16 -0.74
N ALA A 36 39.43 -29.34 -0.86
CA ALA A 36 38.81 -29.81 -2.09
C ALA A 36 38.99 -28.79 -3.24
N ILE A 37 38.75 -27.50 -3.00
CA ILE A 37 38.99 -26.44 -3.98
C ILE A 37 40.46 -26.36 -4.37
N TRP A 38 41.34 -26.48 -3.39
CA TRP A 38 42.79 -26.48 -3.63
C TRP A 38 43.21 -27.70 -4.44
N ALA A 39 42.73 -28.91 -4.13
CA ALA A 39 43.01 -30.12 -4.85
C ALA A 39 42.53 -30.02 -6.31
N VAL A 40 41.32 -29.52 -6.56
CA VAL A 40 40.79 -29.31 -7.92
C VAL A 40 41.63 -28.30 -8.70
N LEU A 41 42.06 -27.21 -8.08
CA LEU A 41 42.90 -26.20 -8.73
C LEU A 41 44.31 -26.73 -9.01
N VAL A 42 44.92 -27.50 -8.10
CA VAL A 42 46.22 -28.14 -8.31
C VAL A 42 46.17 -29.16 -9.43
N LEU A 43 45.17 -30.02 -9.45
CA LEU A 43 44.91 -30.96 -10.54
C LEU A 43 44.71 -30.24 -11.88
N HIS A 44 43.98 -29.13 -11.89
CA HIS A 44 43.78 -28.31 -13.09
C HIS A 44 45.10 -27.71 -13.63
N TYR A 45 45.98 -27.24 -12.74
CA TYR A 45 47.28 -26.68 -13.15
C TYR A 45 48.32 -27.73 -13.53
N LEU A 46 48.24 -28.96 -13.00
CA LEU A 46 49.12 -30.06 -13.38
C LEU A 46 48.74 -30.68 -14.73
N GLY A 47 47.67 -30.23 -15.38
CA GLY A 47 47.22 -30.79 -16.67
C GLY A 47 46.59 -32.17 -16.56
N ILE A 48 46.55 -32.75 -15.38
CA ILE A 48 46.02 -34.10 -15.12
C ILE A 48 44.49 -34.16 -15.30
N ASN A 49 43.85 -32.98 -15.28
CA ASN A 49 42.39 -32.90 -15.38
C ASN A 49 41.84 -33.37 -16.73
N ALA A 50 42.57 -33.11 -17.84
CA ALA A 50 42.05 -33.48 -19.15
C ALA A 50 42.02 -35.02 -19.33
N GLU A 51 43.07 -35.70 -18.88
CA GLU A 51 43.14 -37.16 -18.95
C GLU A 51 42.26 -37.83 -17.88
N ALA A 52 42.26 -37.32 -16.65
CA ALA A 52 41.40 -37.81 -15.58
C ALA A 52 39.91 -37.61 -15.87
N VAL A 53 39.52 -36.46 -16.40
CA VAL A 53 38.14 -36.17 -16.81
C VAL A 53 37.77 -37.04 -18.02
N ALA A 54 38.66 -37.21 -19.00
CA ALA A 54 38.41 -38.09 -20.14
C ALA A 54 38.24 -39.58 -19.70
N TYR A 55 39.03 -40.00 -18.72
CA TYR A 55 38.88 -41.35 -18.14
C TYR A 55 37.58 -41.49 -17.36
N LEU A 56 37.19 -40.51 -16.55
CA LEU A 56 35.92 -40.48 -15.83
C LEU A 56 34.71 -40.33 -16.77
N ASP A 57 34.86 -39.65 -17.90
CA ASP A 57 33.84 -39.55 -18.94
C ASP A 57 33.64 -40.85 -19.71
N SER A 58 34.69 -41.70 -19.82
CA SER A 58 34.58 -43.02 -20.44
C SER A 58 33.75 -44.00 -19.61
N ILE A 59 33.62 -43.76 -18.29
CA ILE A 59 32.82 -44.58 -17.39
C ILE A 59 31.41 -43.97 -17.32
N SER A 60 30.50 -44.50 -18.12
CA SER A 60 29.09 -44.08 -18.11
C SER A 60 28.20 -45.04 -17.32
N VAL A 61 27.36 -44.50 -16.46
CA VAL A 61 26.36 -45.29 -15.72
C VAL A 61 25.00 -45.08 -16.39
N PRO A 62 24.30 -46.13 -16.83
CA PRO A 62 22.97 -45.97 -17.42
C PRO A 62 21.97 -45.60 -16.34
N LEU A 63 21.49 -44.38 -16.38
CA LEU A 63 20.41 -43.86 -15.52
C LEU A 63 19.14 -43.67 -16.35
N GLY A 64 18.32 -44.71 -16.44
CA GLY A 64 17.09 -44.73 -17.22
C GLY A 64 17.33 -44.63 -18.73
N ARG A 65 16.90 -43.56 -19.39
CA ARG A 65 17.05 -43.38 -20.85
C ARG A 65 18.32 -42.62 -21.26
N GLN A 66 19.10 -42.14 -20.30
CA GLN A 66 20.36 -41.41 -20.56
C GLN A 66 21.52 -42.09 -19.85
N SER A 67 22.70 -42.11 -20.49
CA SER A 67 23.95 -42.49 -19.86
C SER A 67 24.61 -41.22 -19.28
N VAL A 68 24.87 -41.23 -17.98
CA VAL A 68 25.53 -40.10 -17.29
C VAL A 68 26.97 -40.55 -16.98
N SER A 69 27.93 -39.69 -17.34
CA SER A 69 29.34 -40.00 -17.05
C SER A 69 29.64 -39.77 -15.55
N LEU A 70 30.65 -40.48 -15.05
CA LEU A 70 31.11 -40.30 -13.66
C LEU A 70 31.66 -38.89 -13.43
N ALA A 71 32.22 -38.26 -14.46
CA ALA A 71 32.65 -36.86 -14.43
C ALA A 71 31.48 -35.89 -14.21
N THR A 72 30.38 -36.12 -14.94
CA THR A 72 29.14 -35.30 -14.78
C THR A 72 28.55 -35.40 -13.37
N ILE A 73 28.54 -36.65 -12.82
CA ILE A 73 28.09 -36.89 -11.44
C ILE A 73 28.99 -36.16 -10.44
N GLY A 74 30.30 -36.25 -10.61
CA GLY A 74 31.28 -35.57 -9.76
C GLY A 74 31.11 -34.04 -9.82
N GLN A 75 30.96 -33.49 -11.02
CA GLN A 75 30.71 -32.05 -11.21
C GLN A 75 29.38 -31.62 -10.58
N GLY A 76 28.31 -32.39 -10.74
CA GLY A 76 27.01 -32.16 -10.12
C GLY A 76 27.11 -32.13 -8.61
N ILE A 77 27.82 -33.07 -7.98
CA ILE A 77 28.05 -33.08 -6.52
C ILE A 77 28.76 -31.79 -6.06
N VAL A 78 29.80 -31.38 -6.78
CA VAL A 78 30.54 -30.14 -6.44
C VAL A 78 29.61 -28.89 -6.52
N VAL A 79 28.83 -28.82 -7.60
CA VAL A 79 27.87 -27.70 -7.76
C VAL A 79 26.84 -27.68 -6.63
N VAL A 80 26.27 -28.84 -6.27
CA VAL A 80 25.33 -28.95 -5.14
C VAL A 80 25.99 -28.49 -3.84
N LEU A 81 27.17 -28.95 -3.53
CA LEU A 81 27.91 -28.61 -2.31
C LEU A 81 28.18 -27.08 -2.24
N VAL A 82 28.64 -26.52 -3.37
CA VAL A 82 28.91 -25.08 -3.47
C VAL A 82 27.62 -24.26 -3.31
N THR A 83 26.55 -24.70 -3.97
CA THR A 83 25.24 -24.01 -3.91
C THR A 83 24.65 -24.07 -2.50
N VAL A 84 24.71 -25.24 -1.84
CA VAL A 84 24.26 -25.39 -0.45
C VAL A 84 25.09 -24.50 0.48
N ALA A 85 26.41 -24.51 0.34
CA ALA A 85 27.28 -23.65 1.16
C ALA A 85 26.99 -22.14 0.94
N ALA A 86 26.83 -21.75 -0.32
CA ALA A 86 26.47 -20.37 -0.69
C ALA A 86 25.08 -19.97 -0.13
N THR A 87 24.09 -20.84 -0.23
CA THR A 87 22.74 -20.63 0.31
C THR A 87 22.77 -20.45 1.82
N LEU A 88 23.47 -21.32 2.55
CA LEU A 88 23.61 -21.24 4.00
C LEU A 88 24.35 -19.99 4.42
N TRP A 89 25.44 -19.64 3.72
CA TRP A 89 26.20 -18.42 3.98
C TRP A 89 25.35 -17.17 3.74
N LEU A 90 24.71 -17.05 2.59
CA LEU A 90 23.87 -15.92 2.22
C LEU A 90 22.67 -15.77 3.17
N SER A 91 22.03 -16.89 3.53
CA SER A 91 20.96 -16.93 4.52
C SER A 91 21.41 -16.38 5.87
N GLY A 92 22.54 -16.86 6.39
CA GLY A 92 23.09 -16.38 7.66
C GLY A 92 23.55 -14.90 7.63
N PHE A 93 24.09 -14.46 6.49
CA PHE A 93 24.46 -13.05 6.30
C PHE A 93 23.23 -12.14 6.31
N LEU A 94 22.18 -12.49 5.54
CA LEU A 94 20.94 -11.73 5.45
C LEU A 94 20.18 -11.73 6.78
N GLU A 95 20.14 -12.87 7.48
CA GLU A 95 19.56 -12.97 8.82
C GLU A 95 20.23 -12.02 9.82
N LYS A 96 21.58 -11.99 9.85
CA LYS A 96 22.33 -11.05 10.70
C LYS A 96 22.04 -9.59 10.36
N ARG A 97 21.98 -9.26 9.07
CA ARG A 97 21.63 -7.91 8.62
C ARG A 97 20.20 -7.53 9.02
N LEU A 98 19.26 -8.45 8.87
CA LEU A 98 17.87 -8.24 9.21
C LEU A 98 17.69 -8.06 10.72
N MET A 99 18.39 -8.85 11.54
CA MET A 99 18.37 -8.72 13.01
C MET A 99 18.97 -7.41 13.52
N ALA A 100 19.81 -6.76 12.73
CA ALA A 100 20.38 -5.45 13.04
C ALA A 100 19.47 -4.27 12.68
N THR A 101 18.32 -4.51 12.03
CA THR A 101 17.35 -3.46 11.69
C THR A 101 16.47 -3.09 12.89
N GLY A 102 15.93 -1.88 12.90
CA GLY A 102 15.00 -1.40 13.94
C GLY A 102 13.56 -1.92 13.81
N LEU A 103 13.34 -2.96 13.00
CA LEU A 103 12.00 -3.54 12.80
C LEU A 103 11.55 -4.32 14.05
N ASP A 104 10.22 -4.50 14.19
CA ASP A 104 9.65 -5.35 15.23
C ASP A 104 10.23 -6.78 15.16
N ILE A 105 10.46 -7.40 16.33
CA ILE A 105 11.09 -8.71 16.42
C ILE A 105 10.31 -9.79 15.67
N ASN A 106 8.97 -9.74 15.71
CA ASN A 106 8.12 -10.71 15.03
C ASN A 106 8.26 -10.59 13.51
N VAL A 107 8.30 -9.35 12.99
CA VAL A 107 8.50 -9.08 11.56
C VAL A 107 9.87 -9.58 11.10
N ARG A 108 10.93 -9.33 11.89
CA ARG A 108 12.29 -9.81 11.59
C ARG A 108 12.36 -11.31 11.49
N VAL A 109 11.77 -12.03 12.46
CA VAL A 109 11.76 -13.49 12.49
C VAL A 109 11.00 -14.08 11.30
N VAL A 110 9.82 -13.54 10.99
CA VAL A 110 9.02 -14.01 9.84
C VAL A 110 9.76 -13.75 8.53
N LEU A 111 10.31 -12.56 8.34
CA LEU A 111 11.04 -12.19 7.13
C LEU A 111 12.32 -13.03 6.94
N ALA A 112 13.05 -13.29 8.02
CA ALA A 112 14.24 -14.16 7.99
C ALA A 112 13.87 -15.60 7.57
N LYS A 113 12.77 -16.14 8.10
CA LYS A 113 12.29 -17.49 7.73
C LYS A 113 11.86 -17.56 6.26
N LEU A 114 11.10 -16.58 5.79
CA LEU A 114 10.66 -16.50 4.39
C LEU A 114 11.86 -16.40 3.44
N LEU A 115 12.81 -15.53 3.75
CA LEU A 115 14.01 -15.33 2.95
C LEU A 115 14.86 -16.61 2.90
N LYS A 116 15.01 -17.29 4.05
CA LYS A 116 15.71 -18.59 4.11
C LYS A 116 15.03 -19.65 3.26
N ALA A 117 13.69 -19.76 3.36
CA ALA A 117 12.92 -20.70 2.56
C ALA A 117 13.08 -20.42 1.05
N LEU A 118 13.00 -19.15 0.64
CA LEU A 118 13.21 -18.73 -0.74
C LEU A 118 14.60 -19.08 -1.23
N LEU A 119 15.64 -18.80 -0.45
CA LEU A 119 17.02 -19.11 -0.81
C LEU A 119 17.25 -20.62 -0.94
N VAL A 120 16.64 -21.43 -0.08
CA VAL A 120 16.70 -22.90 -0.18
C VAL A 120 16.05 -23.38 -1.48
N VAL A 121 14.85 -22.86 -1.81
CA VAL A 121 14.17 -23.22 -3.06
C VAL A 121 15.02 -22.83 -4.28
N VAL A 122 15.57 -21.62 -4.31
CA VAL A 122 16.46 -21.15 -5.39
C VAL A 122 17.71 -22.02 -5.45
N GLY A 123 18.34 -22.36 -4.32
CA GLY A 123 19.51 -23.23 -4.26
C GLY A 123 19.23 -24.61 -4.83
N VAL A 124 18.09 -25.21 -4.50
CA VAL A 124 17.67 -26.51 -5.08
C VAL A 124 17.49 -26.38 -6.59
N LEU A 125 16.75 -25.36 -7.06
CA LEU A 125 16.49 -25.15 -8.49
C LEU A 125 17.78 -24.94 -9.31
N VAL A 126 18.76 -24.24 -8.75
CA VAL A 126 20.08 -24.05 -9.39
C VAL A 126 20.90 -25.35 -9.42
N SER A 127 20.73 -26.22 -8.43
CA SER A 127 21.48 -27.47 -8.31
C SER A 127 20.98 -28.60 -9.23
N LEU A 128 19.68 -28.63 -9.55
CA LEU A 128 19.06 -29.72 -10.32
C LEU A 128 19.64 -29.89 -11.74
N PRO A 129 19.87 -28.83 -12.55
CA PRO A 129 20.48 -28.99 -13.88
C PRO A 129 21.91 -29.56 -13.83
N ALA A 130 22.67 -29.22 -12.78
CA ALA A 130 24.02 -29.72 -12.60
C ALA A 130 24.06 -31.27 -12.36
N LEU A 131 22.93 -31.82 -11.92
CA LEU A 131 22.72 -33.26 -11.76
C LEU A 131 22.09 -33.91 -13.01
N GLY A 132 21.92 -33.16 -14.11
CA GLY A 132 21.30 -33.64 -15.35
C GLY A 132 19.78 -33.73 -15.30
N ILE A 133 19.14 -33.12 -14.28
CA ILE A 133 17.69 -33.12 -14.13
C ILE A 133 17.09 -31.99 -14.96
N ASP A 134 16.18 -32.34 -15.88
CA ASP A 134 15.46 -31.37 -16.71
C ASP A 134 14.43 -30.61 -15.87
N LEU A 135 14.55 -29.28 -15.91
CA LEU A 135 13.65 -28.37 -15.20
C LEU A 135 12.36 -28.03 -15.96
N THR A 136 12.15 -28.57 -17.15
CA THR A 136 11.03 -28.17 -18.02
C THR A 136 9.68 -28.37 -17.33
N LEU A 137 9.42 -29.54 -16.78
CA LEU A 137 8.18 -29.81 -16.05
C LEU A 137 8.06 -28.93 -14.79
N LEU A 138 9.15 -28.79 -14.04
CA LEU A 138 9.18 -27.98 -12.82
C LEU A 138 8.95 -26.49 -13.13
N SER A 139 9.45 -26.02 -14.28
CA SER A 139 9.22 -24.65 -14.76
C SER A 139 7.75 -24.38 -15.11
N VAL A 140 7.07 -25.36 -15.74
CA VAL A 140 5.65 -25.28 -16.06
C VAL A 140 4.83 -25.21 -14.76
N PHE A 141 5.07 -26.12 -13.82
CA PHE A 141 4.40 -26.10 -12.52
C PHE A 141 4.74 -24.85 -11.70
N GLY A 142 5.99 -24.45 -11.69
CA GLY A 142 6.46 -23.24 -11.01
C GLY A 142 5.83 -21.98 -11.59
N GLY A 143 5.67 -21.92 -12.92
CA GLY A 143 4.95 -20.84 -13.60
C GLY A 143 3.49 -20.77 -13.19
N ALA A 144 2.78 -21.90 -13.19
CA ALA A 144 1.37 -21.95 -12.75
C ALA A 144 1.23 -21.56 -11.26
N LEU A 145 2.12 -22.05 -10.40
CA LEU A 145 2.16 -21.68 -8.98
C LEU A 145 2.45 -20.19 -8.81
N GLY A 146 3.40 -19.64 -9.58
CA GLY A 146 3.75 -18.22 -9.56
C GLY A 146 2.57 -17.32 -9.94
N VAL A 147 1.81 -17.69 -10.96
CA VAL A 147 0.57 -17.00 -11.34
C VAL A 147 -0.45 -17.05 -10.19
N GLY A 148 -0.66 -18.23 -9.59
CA GLY A 148 -1.57 -18.38 -8.43
C GLY A 148 -1.19 -17.51 -7.24
N ILE A 149 0.09 -17.49 -6.87
CA ILE A 149 0.62 -16.63 -5.79
C ILE A 149 0.49 -15.15 -6.18
N GLY A 150 0.80 -14.80 -7.45
CA GLY A 150 0.68 -13.44 -7.96
C GLY A 150 -0.74 -12.90 -7.87
N LEU A 151 -1.74 -13.69 -8.28
CA LEU A 151 -3.15 -13.34 -8.13
C LEU A 151 -3.57 -13.22 -6.66
N GLY A 152 -3.05 -14.10 -5.78
CA GLY A 152 -3.29 -14.02 -4.34
C GLY A 152 -2.73 -12.76 -3.69
N LEU A 153 -1.60 -12.24 -4.18
CA LEU A 153 -0.94 -11.05 -3.67
C LEU A 153 -1.32 -9.75 -4.40
N GLN A 154 -2.14 -9.83 -5.44
CA GLN A 154 -2.49 -8.70 -6.31
C GLN A 154 -3.00 -7.48 -5.54
N LYS A 155 -3.95 -7.67 -4.62
CA LYS A 155 -4.51 -6.57 -3.81
C LYS A 155 -3.47 -5.93 -2.88
N LEU A 156 -2.55 -6.72 -2.34
CA LEU A 156 -1.47 -6.17 -1.52
C LEU A 156 -0.56 -5.29 -2.37
N ALA A 157 -0.12 -5.78 -3.53
CA ALA A 157 0.70 -5.02 -4.46
C ALA A 157 0.01 -3.74 -4.93
N ALA A 158 -1.28 -3.82 -5.30
CA ALA A 158 -2.09 -2.67 -5.72
C ALA A 158 -2.11 -1.57 -4.65
N ASN A 159 -2.34 -1.93 -3.38
CA ASN A 159 -2.36 -0.97 -2.28
C ASN A 159 -1.00 -0.28 -2.05
N TYR A 160 0.11 -1.00 -2.17
CA TYR A 160 1.45 -0.39 -2.05
C TYR A 160 1.77 0.55 -3.21
N ILE A 161 1.44 0.13 -4.45
CA ILE A 161 1.64 0.96 -5.66
C ILE A 161 0.78 2.22 -5.56
N ALA A 162 -0.50 2.07 -5.21
CA ALA A 162 -1.40 3.19 -5.00
C ALA A 162 -0.89 4.14 -3.90
N GLY A 163 -0.42 3.61 -2.77
CA GLY A 163 0.16 4.41 -1.69
C GLY A 163 1.38 5.20 -2.12
N PHE A 164 2.27 4.59 -2.89
CA PHE A 164 3.43 5.27 -3.47
C PHE A 164 3.00 6.41 -4.42
N THR A 165 2.00 6.15 -5.28
CA THR A 165 1.45 7.15 -6.21
C THR A 165 0.84 8.32 -5.46
N ILE A 166 0.00 8.06 -4.43
CA ILE A 166 -0.62 9.11 -3.61
C ILE A 166 0.44 10.01 -2.97
N LEU A 167 1.51 9.41 -2.41
CA LEU A 167 2.59 10.15 -1.76
C LEU A 167 3.42 10.97 -2.75
N LEU A 168 3.66 10.43 -3.97
CA LEU A 168 4.43 11.10 -5.02
C LEU A 168 3.66 12.28 -5.61
N ASP A 169 2.40 12.06 -5.99
CA ASP A 169 1.53 13.06 -6.62
C ASP A 169 0.95 14.04 -5.61
N LYS A 170 1.05 13.73 -4.31
CA LYS A 170 0.45 14.52 -3.23
C LYS A 170 -1.05 14.77 -3.46
N SER A 171 -1.73 13.83 -4.09
CA SER A 171 -3.15 13.90 -4.42
C SER A 171 -4.02 14.01 -3.17
N VAL A 172 -3.65 13.28 -2.10
CA VAL A 172 -4.26 13.36 -0.76
C VAL A 172 -3.16 13.62 0.26
N GLN A 173 -3.37 14.60 1.13
CA GLN A 173 -2.40 15.04 2.14
C GLN A 173 -3.01 15.04 3.54
N LEU A 174 -2.14 15.02 4.56
CA LEU A 174 -2.56 15.20 5.94
C LEU A 174 -3.30 16.52 6.11
N GLY A 175 -4.45 16.49 6.79
CA GLY A 175 -5.31 17.65 7.03
C GLY A 175 -6.29 17.95 5.90
N ASP A 176 -6.26 17.21 4.78
CA ASP A 176 -7.26 17.38 3.73
C ASP A 176 -8.63 16.90 4.21
N LEU A 177 -9.66 17.69 3.94
CA LEU A 177 -11.05 17.26 4.07
C LEU A 177 -11.45 16.54 2.78
N VAL A 178 -11.76 15.26 2.89
CA VAL A 178 -12.09 14.39 1.75
C VAL A 178 -13.43 13.68 1.96
N THR A 179 -14.08 13.37 0.84
CA THR A 179 -15.21 12.44 0.81
C THR A 179 -14.79 11.21 0.02
N VAL A 180 -14.83 10.06 0.66
CA VAL A 180 -14.54 8.75 0.07
C VAL A 180 -15.66 7.80 0.46
N ASP A 181 -16.25 7.08 -0.49
CA ASP A 181 -17.35 6.14 -0.26
C ASP A 181 -18.49 6.72 0.63
N ASN A 182 -18.95 7.94 0.30
CA ASN A 182 -19.95 8.68 1.05
C ASN A 182 -19.57 9.04 2.51
N ARG A 183 -18.31 8.91 2.89
CA ARG A 183 -17.80 9.29 4.20
C ARG A 183 -16.99 10.59 4.08
N ASN A 184 -17.42 11.60 4.82
CA ASN A 184 -16.71 12.87 4.92
C ASN A 184 -15.78 12.84 6.13
N GLY A 185 -14.52 13.26 5.97
CA GLY A 185 -13.62 13.35 7.11
C GLY A 185 -12.29 13.99 6.75
N ILE A 186 -11.50 14.24 7.79
CA ILE A 186 -10.17 14.82 7.69
C ILE A 186 -9.14 13.68 7.64
N VAL A 187 -8.19 13.78 6.73
CA VAL A 187 -7.07 12.84 6.62
C VAL A 187 -6.13 13.03 7.82
N THR A 188 -6.05 12.02 8.68
CA THR A 188 -5.20 12.04 9.89
C THR A 188 -3.90 11.27 9.73
N ALA A 189 -3.85 10.30 8.82
CA ALA A 189 -2.63 9.57 8.50
C ALA A 189 -2.63 9.09 7.05
N VAL A 190 -1.47 9.15 6.40
CA VAL A 190 -1.23 8.54 5.08
C VAL A 190 -0.11 7.53 5.25
N THR A 191 -0.41 6.26 4.99
CA THR A 191 0.54 5.15 5.10
C THR A 191 0.80 4.51 3.73
N SER A 192 1.72 3.58 3.67
CA SER A 192 2.04 2.86 2.43
C SER A 192 0.90 1.97 1.90
N ARG A 193 -0.10 1.62 2.72
CA ARG A 193 -1.18 0.69 2.34
C ARG A 193 -2.59 1.27 2.50
N TYR A 194 -2.77 2.24 3.38
CA TYR A 194 -4.07 2.82 3.70
C TYR A 194 -3.92 4.28 4.13
N VAL A 195 -5.00 5.01 4.02
CA VAL A 195 -5.17 6.35 4.56
C VAL A 195 -6.20 6.28 5.69
N VAL A 196 -5.98 7.02 6.77
CA VAL A 196 -6.94 7.15 7.87
C VAL A 196 -7.70 8.46 7.69
N VAL A 197 -9.02 8.35 7.59
CA VAL A 197 -9.94 9.49 7.47
C VAL A 197 -10.79 9.54 8.73
N ARG A 198 -10.67 10.63 9.51
CA ARG A 198 -11.45 10.84 10.72
C ARG A 198 -12.69 11.67 10.40
N GLY A 199 -13.86 11.10 10.60
CA GLY A 199 -15.14 11.78 10.49
C GLY A 199 -15.32 12.88 11.54
N LEU A 200 -16.23 13.81 11.29
CA LEU A 200 -16.59 14.87 12.25
C LEU A 200 -17.28 14.31 13.51
N ASP A 201 -17.76 13.07 13.46
CA ASP A 201 -18.29 12.29 14.58
C ASP A 201 -17.19 11.61 15.42
N GLY A 202 -15.91 11.78 15.03
CA GLY A 202 -14.76 11.17 15.69
C GLY A 202 -14.46 9.75 15.26
N VAL A 203 -15.26 9.13 14.38
CA VAL A 203 -15.01 7.78 13.85
C VAL A 203 -13.87 7.82 12.84
N GLU A 204 -12.91 6.90 13.00
CA GLU A 204 -11.81 6.74 12.05
C GLU A 204 -12.13 5.63 11.03
N ALA A 205 -12.12 6.01 9.77
CA ALA A 205 -12.24 5.08 8.65
C ALA A 205 -10.84 4.77 8.09
N ILE A 206 -10.49 3.50 8.03
CA ILE A 206 -9.26 3.02 7.39
C ILE A 206 -9.59 2.69 5.94
N VAL A 207 -9.14 3.55 5.03
CA VAL A 207 -9.41 3.44 3.59
C VAL A 207 -8.18 2.86 2.90
N PRO A 208 -8.28 1.70 2.22
CA PRO A 208 -7.19 1.16 1.41
C PRO A 208 -6.75 2.16 0.33
N ASN A 209 -5.44 2.26 0.07
CA ASN A 209 -4.93 3.19 -0.94
C ASN A 209 -5.46 2.88 -2.35
N GLU A 210 -5.66 1.60 -2.67
CA GLU A 210 -6.27 1.17 -3.93
C GLU A 210 -7.64 1.83 -4.14
N THR A 211 -8.48 1.91 -3.10
CA THR A 211 -9.79 2.56 -3.17
C THR A 211 -9.65 4.03 -3.57
N LEU A 212 -8.71 4.76 -2.97
CA LEU A 212 -8.48 6.18 -3.27
C LEU A 212 -8.04 6.46 -4.71
N VAL A 213 -7.39 5.48 -5.36
CA VAL A 213 -6.93 5.62 -6.75
C VAL A 213 -7.97 5.13 -7.74
N THR A 214 -8.81 4.16 -7.36
CA THR A 214 -9.81 3.54 -8.26
C THR A 214 -11.20 4.17 -8.17
N THR A 215 -11.49 4.94 -7.11
CA THR A 215 -12.79 5.60 -6.93
C THR A 215 -12.66 7.12 -7.02
N THR A 216 -13.78 7.80 -7.19
CA THR A 216 -13.81 9.25 -7.13
C THR A 216 -13.66 9.73 -5.69
N VAL A 217 -12.61 10.48 -5.44
CA VAL A 217 -12.37 11.16 -4.17
C VAL A 217 -12.68 12.65 -4.34
N LEU A 218 -13.63 13.15 -3.56
CA LEU A 218 -13.91 14.58 -3.53
C LEU A 218 -13.00 15.22 -2.48
N LYS A 219 -12.13 16.12 -2.91
CA LYS A 219 -11.25 16.90 -2.04
C LYS A 219 -11.86 18.27 -1.82
N HIS A 220 -12.25 18.55 -0.58
CA HIS A 220 -12.87 19.83 -0.19
C HIS A 220 -11.85 20.87 0.28
N SER A 221 -10.62 20.46 0.56
CA SER A 221 -9.51 21.33 0.91
C SER A 221 -8.68 21.65 -0.32
N ASN A 222 -9.11 22.63 -1.09
CA ASN A 222 -8.25 23.25 -2.09
C ASN A 222 -7.60 24.51 -1.51
N SER A 223 -6.65 25.09 -2.22
CA SER A 223 -5.89 26.30 -1.81
C SER A 223 -6.73 27.48 -1.28
N ALA A 224 -8.06 27.41 -1.34
CA ALA A 224 -8.98 28.40 -0.82
C ALA A 224 -9.75 27.99 0.45
N ARG A 225 -9.65 26.72 0.95
CA ARG A 225 -10.40 26.17 2.11
C ARG A 225 -11.91 26.55 2.17
N ARG A 226 -12.49 27.01 1.06
CA ARG A 226 -13.84 27.56 1.02
C ARG A 226 -14.81 26.54 0.47
N ILE A 227 -15.90 26.31 1.20
CA ILE A 227 -16.99 25.44 0.74
C ILE A 227 -18.30 26.20 0.70
N ARG A 228 -19.16 25.83 -0.26
CA ARG A 228 -20.53 26.33 -0.33
C ARG A 228 -21.43 25.40 0.48
N VAL A 229 -22.20 25.98 1.39
CA VAL A 229 -23.25 25.31 2.16
C VAL A 229 -24.59 25.80 1.65
N ALA A 230 -25.46 24.84 1.25
CA ALA A 230 -26.82 25.14 0.84
C ALA A 230 -27.78 24.93 2.01
N ILE A 231 -28.68 25.87 2.21
CA ILE A 231 -29.73 25.83 3.23
C ILE A 231 -31.06 26.01 2.52
N SER A 232 -31.99 25.09 2.72
CA SER A 232 -33.28 25.12 2.03
C SER A 232 -34.41 25.40 3.02
N VAL A 233 -35.37 26.20 2.60
CA VAL A 233 -36.61 26.42 3.32
C VAL A 233 -37.78 26.50 2.32
N ARG A 234 -38.95 26.02 2.68
CA ARG A 234 -40.16 26.12 1.86
C ARG A 234 -41.12 27.12 2.49
N ILE A 235 -41.63 28.06 1.68
CA ILE A 235 -42.64 29.03 2.09
C ILE A 235 -43.96 28.74 1.37
N THR A 236 -45.06 29.17 1.93
CA THR A 236 -46.41 29.03 1.26
C THR A 236 -46.47 29.93 0.03
N TYR A 237 -47.29 29.55 -0.95
CA TYR A 237 -47.54 30.32 -2.20
C TYR A 237 -48.12 31.70 -1.96
N GLN A 238 -48.75 31.95 -0.80
CA GLN A 238 -49.31 33.25 -0.42
C GLN A 238 -48.30 34.19 0.17
N SER A 239 -47.09 33.74 0.46
CA SER A 239 -46.02 34.54 1.02
C SER A 239 -45.36 35.44 -0.04
N ASP A 240 -44.90 36.59 0.35
CA ASP A 240 -44.07 37.47 -0.48
C ASP A 240 -42.66 36.87 -0.66
N VAL A 241 -42.44 36.33 -1.87
CA VAL A 241 -41.18 35.61 -2.22
C VAL A 241 -39.96 36.52 -2.20
N GLU A 242 -40.09 37.74 -2.77
CA GLU A 242 -39.00 38.73 -2.82
C GLU A 242 -38.59 39.16 -1.41
N ARG A 243 -39.56 39.37 -0.56
CA ARG A 243 -39.32 39.71 0.85
C ARG A 243 -38.66 38.54 1.59
N ALA A 244 -39.08 37.29 1.30
CA ALA A 244 -38.49 36.10 1.90
C ALA A 244 -37.03 35.91 1.48
N LEU A 245 -36.68 36.09 0.20
CA LEU A 245 -35.32 36.02 -0.29
C LEU A 245 -34.40 37.04 0.38
N ALA A 246 -34.85 38.31 0.48
CA ALA A 246 -34.07 39.34 1.16
C ALA A 246 -33.80 39.00 2.64
N LEU A 247 -34.81 38.56 3.38
CA LEU A 247 -34.68 38.19 4.79
C LEU A 247 -33.80 36.93 4.96
N PHE A 248 -33.82 36.01 3.99
CA PHE A 248 -32.98 34.83 4.00
C PHE A 248 -31.50 35.19 3.85
N GLU A 249 -31.18 36.12 2.93
CA GLU A 249 -29.82 36.64 2.77
C GLU A 249 -29.35 37.44 4.01
N ASP A 250 -30.20 38.28 4.59
CA ASP A 250 -29.88 39.08 5.77
C ASP A 250 -29.60 38.16 6.97
N ALA A 251 -30.36 37.09 7.15
CA ALA A 251 -30.11 36.08 8.19
C ALA A 251 -28.73 35.44 8.05
N ALA A 252 -28.27 35.19 6.80
CA ALA A 252 -26.96 34.68 6.52
C ALA A 252 -25.86 35.72 6.73
N ARG A 253 -26.06 36.95 6.30
CA ARG A 253 -25.11 38.07 6.51
C ARG A 253 -24.83 38.33 7.97
N ALA A 254 -25.79 38.04 8.84
CA ALA A 254 -25.65 38.22 10.29
C ALA A 254 -24.83 37.10 10.95
N GLU A 255 -24.49 36.03 10.24
CA GLU A 255 -23.70 34.90 10.76
C GLU A 255 -22.19 35.17 10.60
N PRO A 256 -21.38 35.14 11.68
CA PRO A 256 -19.96 35.48 11.61
C PRO A 256 -19.13 34.57 10.71
N ARG A 257 -19.49 33.29 10.59
CA ARG A 257 -18.78 32.31 9.77
C ARG A 257 -19.01 32.43 8.27
N VAL A 258 -20.00 33.22 7.87
CA VAL A 258 -20.35 33.37 6.45
C VAL A 258 -19.47 34.46 5.83
N LEU A 259 -18.83 34.09 4.71
CA LEU A 259 -18.00 35.00 3.94
C LEU A 259 -18.88 36.07 3.26
N ARG A 260 -18.38 37.36 3.28
CA ARG A 260 -19.10 38.53 2.78
C ARG A 260 -18.42 39.16 1.57
N ASP A 261 -17.41 38.50 1.00
CA ASP A 261 -16.72 38.99 -0.20
C ASP A 261 -17.73 39.18 -1.34
N ALA A 262 -17.53 40.16 -2.18
CA ALA A 262 -18.49 40.52 -3.25
C ALA A 262 -18.79 39.30 -4.20
N THR A 263 -17.84 38.41 -4.39
CA THR A 263 -17.99 37.23 -5.23
C THR A 263 -18.53 35.99 -4.48
N LEU A 264 -18.55 36.03 -3.13
CA LEU A 264 -18.93 34.91 -2.26
C LEU A 264 -20.05 35.30 -1.29
N ALA A 265 -20.68 36.44 -1.53
CA ALA A 265 -21.80 36.91 -0.72
C ALA A 265 -22.94 35.88 -0.68
N PRO A 266 -23.67 35.78 0.45
CA PRO A 266 -24.85 34.94 0.50
C PRO A 266 -25.85 35.32 -0.59
N GLN A 267 -26.37 34.29 -1.27
CA GLN A 267 -27.36 34.46 -2.33
C GLN A 267 -28.51 33.49 -2.10
N ALA A 268 -29.71 34.01 -2.11
CA ALA A 268 -30.93 33.24 -2.02
C ALA A 268 -31.63 33.16 -3.38
N PHE A 269 -32.16 32.00 -3.70
CA PHE A 269 -32.84 31.72 -4.98
C PHE A 269 -34.13 30.95 -4.72
N VAL A 270 -35.04 31.03 -5.67
CA VAL A 270 -36.14 30.07 -5.80
C VAL A 270 -35.55 28.84 -6.46
N SER A 271 -35.45 27.73 -5.74
CA SER A 271 -34.91 26.49 -6.23
C SER A 271 -35.95 25.59 -6.89
N GLY A 272 -37.21 25.80 -6.59
CA GLY A 272 -38.29 25.03 -7.18
C GLY A 272 -39.69 25.48 -6.73
N LEU A 273 -40.67 24.94 -7.44
CA LEU A 273 -42.10 25.10 -7.08
C LEU A 273 -42.61 23.71 -6.69
N GLY A 274 -42.84 23.50 -5.40
CA GLY A 274 -43.30 22.22 -4.85
C GLY A 274 -44.82 22.17 -4.72
N GLU A 275 -45.38 21.00 -4.41
CA GLU A 275 -46.78 20.77 -4.24
C GLU A 275 -47.44 21.71 -3.17
N PHE A 276 -46.71 22.00 -2.12
CA PHE A 276 -47.21 22.75 -0.96
C PHE A 276 -46.60 24.17 -0.78
N GLY A 277 -45.81 24.63 -1.74
CA GLY A 277 -45.17 25.93 -1.63
C GLY A 277 -43.95 26.12 -2.52
N VAL A 278 -43.32 27.27 -2.34
CA VAL A 278 -42.13 27.70 -3.07
C VAL A 278 -40.88 27.27 -2.30
N ASP A 279 -39.98 26.51 -2.96
CA ASP A 279 -38.69 26.11 -2.40
C ASP A 279 -37.66 27.22 -2.59
N LEU A 280 -37.09 27.68 -1.50
CA LEU A 280 -36.02 28.66 -1.48
C LEU A 280 -34.72 27.96 -1.07
N GLU A 281 -33.62 28.27 -1.74
CA GLU A 281 -32.27 27.82 -1.40
C GLU A 281 -31.37 29.02 -1.18
N LEU A 282 -30.69 29.03 -0.05
CA LEU A 282 -29.66 29.99 0.29
C LEU A 282 -28.28 29.32 0.18
N GLY A 283 -27.42 29.86 -0.67
CA GLY A 283 -26.01 29.48 -0.76
C GLY A 283 -25.14 30.40 0.07
N VAL A 284 -24.39 29.83 1.00
CA VAL A 284 -23.41 30.55 1.81
C VAL A 284 -22.04 29.94 1.69
N TRP A 285 -21.00 30.74 1.70
CA TRP A 285 -19.61 30.27 1.68
C TRP A 285 -18.98 30.43 3.05
N ILE A 286 -18.21 29.40 3.47
CA ILE A 286 -17.43 29.38 4.71
C ILE A 286 -16.01 28.98 4.42
N ASP A 287 -15.04 29.37 5.26
CA ASP A 287 -13.63 29.06 5.15
C ASP A 287 -13.12 28.09 6.25
N ASP A 288 -14.02 27.62 7.11
CA ASP A 288 -13.77 26.75 8.24
C ASP A 288 -14.61 25.43 8.18
N PRO A 289 -14.54 24.64 7.09
CA PRO A 289 -15.36 23.43 6.93
C PRO A 289 -15.16 22.40 8.05
N GLU A 290 -13.99 22.38 8.67
CA GLU A 290 -13.63 21.54 9.80
C GLU A 290 -14.45 21.79 11.06
N ALA A 291 -14.98 23.01 11.25
CA ALA A 291 -15.87 23.34 12.35
C ALA A 291 -17.29 22.78 12.20
N GLY A 292 -17.55 22.05 11.13
CA GLY A 292 -18.83 21.43 10.82
C GLY A 292 -19.88 22.41 10.29
N GLN A 293 -20.96 21.88 9.71
CA GLN A 293 -22.02 22.66 9.09
C GLN A 293 -23.31 22.73 9.93
N LEU A 294 -23.50 21.77 10.87
CA LEU A 294 -24.76 21.69 11.65
C LEU A 294 -25.02 22.93 12.50
N GLY A 295 -23.99 23.42 13.20
CA GLY A 295 -24.10 24.62 14.00
C GLY A 295 -24.46 25.85 13.16
N LEU A 296 -23.79 26.00 12.00
CA LEU A 296 -24.05 27.06 11.05
C LEU A 296 -25.51 27.04 10.54
N ARG A 297 -25.94 25.87 10.04
CA ARG A 297 -27.32 25.68 9.56
C ARG A 297 -28.36 26.00 10.65
N SER A 298 -28.11 25.48 11.86
CA SER A 298 -29.01 25.74 13.01
C SER A 298 -29.10 27.24 13.36
N SER A 299 -27.99 27.96 13.37
CA SER A 299 -27.95 29.39 13.65
C SER A 299 -28.74 30.20 12.60
N ILE A 300 -28.47 29.96 11.32
CA ILE A 300 -29.17 30.64 10.23
C ILE A 300 -30.65 30.25 10.24
N ASN A 301 -31.02 28.98 10.35
CA ASN A 301 -32.43 28.55 10.37
C ASN A 301 -33.25 29.22 11.52
N ARG A 302 -32.64 29.31 12.71
CA ARG A 302 -33.32 30.00 13.84
C ARG A 302 -33.56 31.47 13.57
N ARG A 303 -32.63 32.18 12.90
CA ARG A 303 -32.80 33.58 12.50
C ARG A 303 -33.89 33.70 11.43
N VAL A 304 -33.83 32.84 10.40
CA VAL A 304 -34.83 32.82 9.34
C VAL A 304 -36.23 32.61 9.89
N LEU A 305 -36.44 31.64 10.77
CA LEU A 305 -37.72 31.37 11.38
C LEU A 305 -38.25 32.60 12.14
N ARG A 306 -37.38 33.33 12.84
CA ARG A 306 -37.75 34.55 13.56
C ARG A 306 -38.13 35.68 12.59
N SER A 307 -37.24 35.96 11.62
CA SER A 307 -37.47 37.03 10.65
C SER A 307 -38.69 36.80 9.78
N PHE A 308 -38.95 35.56 9.40
CA PHE A 308 -40.13 35.17 8.62
C PHE A 308 -41.41 35.33 9.44
N ALA A 309 -41.39 34.92 10.71
CA ALA A 309 -42.54 35.11 11.61
C ALA A 309 -42.87 36.61 11.81
N GLU A 310 -41.86 37.47 12.03
CA GLU A 310 -42.00 38.91 12.16
C GLU A 310 -42.52 39.59 10.88
N ALA A 311 -42.16 39.03 9.71
CA ALA A 311 -42.61 39.53 8.40
C ALA A 311 -43.94 38.91 7.91
N GLY A 312 -44.57 38.03 8.66
CA GLY A 312 -45.79 37.34 8.26
C GLY A 312 -45.62 36.31 7.15
N ILE A 313 -44.38 35.82 6.92
CA ILE A 313 -44.06 34.80 5.93
C ILE A 313 -44.29 33.43 6.57
N ALA A 314 -45.20 32.63 5.99
CA ALA A 314 -45.54 31.31 6.48
C ALA A 314 -44.61 30.27 5.87
N VAL A 315 -43.95 29.48 6.72
CA VAL A 315 -43.17 28.27 6.29
C VAL A 315 -44.16 27.14 5.98
N ALA A 316 -44.04 26.56 4.81
CA ALA A 316 -44.92 25.46 4.37
C ALA A 316 -44.57 24.19 5.13
N VAL A 317 -45.60 23.50 5.65
CA VAL A 317 -45.45 22.21 6.34
C VAL A 317 -45.56 21.11 5.29
N ARG A 318 -44.73 20.10 5.39
CA ARG A 318 -44.61 19.00 4.39
C ARG A 318 -45.77 18.00 4.40
N ASP A 319 -46.55 17.97 5.47
CA ASP A 319 -47.62 17.00 5.65
C ASP A 319 -48.97 17.69 5.75
N GLY A 320 -49.92 17.04 5.04
CA GLY A 320 -51.29 17.47 4.80
C GLY A 320 -52.11 18.05 5.94
N PRO A 321 -53.39 18.27 5.77
CA PRO A 321 -54.16 19.18 6.59
C PRO A 321 -54.04 18.80 8.06
N THR A 322 -53.44 19.66 8.87
CA THR A 322 -53.64 19.63 10.31
C THR A 322 -55.14 19.77 10.52
N THR A 323 -55.80 18.65 10.67
CA THR A 323 -57.18 18.62 11.24
C THR A 323 -57.12 19.45 12.51
N GLY A 324 -57.80 20.58 12.44
CA GLY A 324 -57.90 21.50 13.56
C GLY A 324 -58.35 20.76 14.82
N VAL A 325 -57.56 20.95 15.87
CA VAL A 325 -58.09 20.83 17.20
C VAL A 325 -58.33 22.27 17.65
N CYS A 326 -59.55 22.68 17.34
CA CYS A 326 -60.20 23.73 18.09
C CYS A 326 -60.73 23.09 19.38
N ALA A 327 -60.29 23.56 20.50
CA ALA A 327 -61.08 23.81 21.70
C ALA A 327 -60.20 24.48 22.74
#